data_e1630724bd3e986aad9c4c220dbcca9b
#
_entry.id   e1630724bd3e986aad9c4c220dbcca9b
#
_cell.length_a   1.000
_cell.length_b   1.000
_cell.length_c   1.000
_cell.angle_alpha   90.00
_cell.angle_beta   90.00
_cell.angle_gamma   90.00
#
_symmetry.space_group_name_H-M   'P 1'
#
loop_
_entity.id
_entity.type
_entity.pdbx_description
1 polymer ?
#
loop_
_entity_poly.entity_id
_entity_poly.type
_entity_poly.pdbx_seq_one_letter_code
_entity_poly.pdbx_strand_id
1 'polypeptide(L)'
;MTVHATSPQFKENAHEALQDAPLQKALNNLRTGFIERRALAAAELPEFEALRDSARDIKKHTLQHLDLYLEAYEQKVTESGGHVHFCRTSEEANEAVLAICRAHGARALTKGKSMISEEMGLNDVLIAAGITPVETDLGEYIIQLRGEIPSHIIAPAVHLNKEQVEADFRRVHTHLPKDRVLSEPTQLLSEARAVLRERFLAAEIGITGANFLIAETGTSVIVTNEGNGDLTQTLPKVHIVLASLEKLVPTLEDVSQLLRVLARSATGQDMSVYTTFSTGPRRPQDVDGPQEYHVIILDNGRSAMLGGEFEDMLRCIRCGACMNHCPVYHAVGGHAYGWVYPGPMGAVLTPSLIGVDKAGHLPNASTFCGRCEAVCPVRIPLPKMMRHWREREFERHLTPAAFRSGLRLWAFFAKRPALYRFATRIGMAGLGLLGKRRGRFTSLPFAGGWTNYRDLPAPQGPTFQARWAKERRSAR
;
A
#
# COMPACT_ATOMS: atom_id res chain seq x y z
N MET A 1 -18.13 0.06 -10.93
CA MET A 1 -17.59 1.43 -11.07
C MET A 1 -16.15 1.39 -10.60
N THR A 2 -15.23 1.85 -11.40
CA THR A 2 -13.83 1.97 -10.96
C THR A 2 -13.77 2.90 -9.75
N VAL A 3 -13.06 2.51 -8.69
CA VAL A 3 -12.83 3.35 -7.51
C VAL A 3 -12.35 4.73 -7.97
N HIS A 4 -13.11 5.77 -7.65
CA HIS A 4 -12.83 7.11 -8.15
C HIS A 4 -11.56 7.63 -7.49
N ALA A 5 -10.47 7.76 -8.26
CA ALA A 5 -9.21 8.24 -7.73
C ALA A 5 -9.26 9.77 -7.50
N THR A 6 -9.04 10.21 -6.27
CA THR A 6 -8.87 11.63 -5.90
C THR A 6 -7.38 12.00 -5.78
N SER A 7 -6.50 11.17 -6.29
CA SER A 7 -5.04 11.40 -6.30
C SER A 7 -4.60 12.74 -6.90
N PRO A 8 -5.27 13.32 -7.93
CA PRO A 8 -4.97 14.66 -8.42
C PRO A 8 -5.12 15.75 -7.35
N GLN A 9 -5.94 15.53 -6.33
CA GLN A 9 -6.21 16.44 -5.22
C GLN A 9 -5.28 16.18 -4.01
N PHE A 10 -4.17 15.47 -4.19
CA PHE A 10 -3.26 15.11 -3.10
C PHE A 10 -2.83 16.29 -2.22
N LYS A 11 -2.62 17.49 -2.81
CA LYS A 11 -2.17 18.66 -2.05
C LYS A 11 -3.26 19.20 -1.12
N GLU A 12 -4.48 19.24 -1.61
CA GLU A 12 -5.66 19.64 -0.87
C GLU A 12 -5.94 18.64 0.26
N ASN A 13 -6.01 17.35 -0.06
CA ASN A 13 -6.19 16.27 0.90
C ASN A 13 -5.09 16.27 1.98
N ALA A 14 -3.84 16.51 1.58
CA ALA A 14 -2.72 16.59 2.51
C ALA A 14 -2.82 17.83 3.43
N HIS A 15 -3.30 18.95 2.92
CA HIS A 15 -3.52 20.15 3.73
C HIS A 15 -4.58 19.92 4.81
N GLU A 16 -5.68 19.30 4.46
CA GLU A 16 -6.74 18.92 5.41
C GLU A 16 -6.24 17.93 6.45
N ALA A 17 -5.54 16.88 6.02
CA ALA A 17 -4.96 15.87 6.90
C ALA A 17 -3.98 16.44 7.94
N LEU A 18 -3.22 17.47 7.58
CA LEU A 18 -2.30 18.15 8.50
C LEU A 18 -3.02 18.97 9.59
N GLN A 19 -4.29 19.33 9.39
CA GLN A 19 -5.11 20.04 10.36
C GLN A 19 -5.96 19.11 11.22
N ASP A 20 -6.06 17.82 10.86
CA ASP A 20 -6.85 16.81 11.58
C ASP A 20 -6.09 16.31 12.82
N ALA A 21 -6.38 16.88 13.99
CA ALA A 21 -5.72 16.52 15.24
C ALA A 21 -5.96 15.04 15.67
N PRO A 22 -7.15 14.45 15.55
CA PRO A 22 -7.38 13.02 15.74
C PRO A 22 -6.50 12.14 14.86
N LEU A 23 -6.42 12.43 13.55
CA LEU A 23 -5.56 11.72 12.62
C LEU A 23 -4.08 11.83 13.01
N GLN A 24 -3.59 13.02 13.35
CA GLN A 24 -2.20 13.24 13.76
C GLN A 24 -1.85 12.42 15.01
N LYS A 25 -2.79 12.33 15.98
CA LYS A 25 -2.63 11.49 17.17
C LYS A 25 -2.56 10.00 16.81
N ALA A 26 -3.44 9.51 15.93
CA ALA A 26 -3.47 8.13 15.48
C ALA A 26 -2.18 7.74 14.75
N LEU A 27 -1.71 8.57 13.81
CA LEU A 27 -0.48 8.34 13.05
C LEU A 27 0.79 8.29 13.92
N ASN A 28 0.84 9.02 15.04
CA ASN A 28 1.97 8.96 15.96
C ASN A 28 2.19 7.57 16.56
N ASN A 29 1.15 6.75 16.68
CA ASN A 29 1.24 5.38 17.19
C ASN A 29 2.01 4.43 16.23
N LEU A 30 2.14 4.78 14.95
CA LEU A 30 2.88 3.98 13.97
C LEU A 30 4.36 3.84 14.34
N ARG A 31 4.93 4.83 15.03
CA ARG A 31 6.34 4.81 15.40
C ARG A 31 6.66 3.65 16.34
N THR A 32 6.00 3.56 17.46
CA THR A 32 6.23 2.50 18.46
C THR A 32 5.62 1.18 18.04
N GLY A 33 4.47 1.21 17.33
CA GLY A 33 3.74 0.03 16.90
C GLY A 33 4.40 -0.75 15.76
N PHE A 34 5.07 -0.07 14.83
CA PHE A 34 5.60 -0.71 13.62
C PHE A 34 7.11 -0.51 13.44
N ILE A 35 7.60 0.74 13.55
CA ILE A 35 9.00 1.06 13.22
C ILE A 35 9.97 0.43 14.21
N GLU A 36 9.73 0.65 15.52
CA GLU A 36 10.61 0.17 16.57
C GLU A 36 10.56 -1.37 16.67
N ARG A 37 9.38 -1.96 16.61
CA ARG A 37 9.22 -3.43 16.61
C ARG A 37 9.92 -4.10 15.44
N ARG A 38 9.77 -3.54 14.23
CA ARG A 38 10.50 -4.04 13.06
C ARG A 38 12.01 -3.98 13.25
N ALA A 39 12.53 -2.88 13.81
CA ALA A 39 13.96 -2.73 14.03
C ALA A 39 14.51 -3.80 14.98
N LEU A 40 13.78 -4.10 16.06
CA LEU A 40 14.11 -5.16 17.00
C LEU A 40 14.07 -6.54 16.33
N ALA A 41 12.95 -6.92 15.73
CA ALA A 41 12.79 -8.21 15.07
C ALA A 41 13.77 -8.46 13.93
N ALA A 42 14.19 -7.41 13.21
CA ALA A 42 15.23 -7.52 12.19
C ALA A 42 16.62 -7.72 12.80
N ALA A 43 16.92 -7.08 13.95
CA ALA A 43 18.21 -7.23 14.64
C ALA A 43 18.36 -8.59 15.32
N GLU A 44 17.25 -9.20 15.76
CA GLU A 44 17.22 -10.55 16.37
C GLU A 44 17.45 -11.69 15.37
N LEU A 45 17.40 -11.42 14.05
CA LEU A 45 17.63 -12.41 13.01
C LEU A 45 18.91 -12.09 12.24
N PRO A 46 20.05 -12.72 12.57
CA PRO A 46 21.37 -12.40 11.98
C PRO A 46 21.39 -12.50 10.44
N GLU A 47 20.66 -13.46 9.87
CA GLU A 47 20.55 -13.68 8.44
C GLU A 47 19.49 -12.81 7.74
N PHE A 48 18.85 -11.83 8.41
CA PHE A 48 17.75 -11.06 7.86
C PHE A 48 18.09 -10.36 6.52
N GLU A 49 19.29 -9.80 6.40
CA GLU A 49 19.71 -9.14 5.16
C GLU A 49 19.92 -10.15 4.01
N ALA A 50 20.46 -11.34 4.30
CA ALA A 50 20.60 -12.43 3.32
C ALA A 50 19.23 -12.95 2.87
N LEU A 51 18.26 -13.09 3.79
CA LEU A 51 16.89 -13.47 3.47
C LEU A 51 16.18 -12.42 2.59
N ARG A 52 16.45 -11.14 2.79
CA ARG A 52 15.93 -10.07 1.91
C ARG A 52 16.49 -10.19 0.49
N ASP A 53 17.75 -10.53 0.35
CA ASP A 53 18.37 -10.76 -0.96
C ASP A 53 17.80 -12.00 -1.63
N SER A 54 17.65 -13.11 -0.89
CA SER A 54 16.97 -14.31 -1.38
C SER A 54 15.52 -14.04 -1.78
N ALA A 55 14.76 -13.33 -0.96
CA ALA A 55 13.37 -12.96 -1.25
C ALA A 55 13.24 -12.09 -2.53
N ARG A 56 14.19 -11.17 -2.76
CA ARG A 56 14.31 -10.44 -4.03
C ARG A 56 14.52 -11.39 -5.20
N ASP A 57 15.46 -12.32 -5.06
CA ASP A 57 15.89 -13.20 -6.15
C ASP A 57 14.80 -14.22 -6.49
N ILE A 58 14.11 -14.79 -5.50
CA ILE A 58 12.92 -15.63 -5.70
C ILE A 58 11.87 -14.87 -6.51
N LYS A 59 11.49 -13.65 -6.08
CA LYS A 59 10.48 -12.86 -6.78
C LYS A 59 10.92 -12.45 -8.18
N LYS A 60 12.20 -12.09 -8.37
CA LYS A 60 12.74 -11.75 -9.67
C LYS A 60 12.71 -12.96 -10.62
N HIS A 61 13.15 -14.12 -10.15
CA HIS A 61 13.12 -15.37 -10.92
C HIS A 61 11.67 -15.72 -11.33
N THR A 62 10.73 -15.64 -10.40
CA THR A 62 9.32 -15.92 -10.68
C THR A 62 8.78 -15.00 -11.79
N LEU A 63 9.09 -13.70 -11.73
CA LEU A 63 8.62 -12.73 -12.73
C LEU A 63 9.24 -12.97 -14.12
N GLN A 64 10.48 -13.45 -14.18
CA GLN A 64 11.16 -13.79 -15.43
C GLN A 64 10.57 -15.03 -16.12
N HIS A 65 9.87 -15.89 -15.38
CA HIS A 65 9.26 -17.14 -15.84
C HIS A 65 7.78 -17.21 -15.46
N LEU A 66 7.11 -16.04 -15.46
CA LEU A 66 5.77 -15.90 -14.92
C LEU A 66 4.74 -16.74 -15.67
N ASP A 67 4.85 -16.83 -16.98
CA ASP A 67 4.04 -17.65 -17.86
C ASP A 67 4.10 -19.13 -17.48
N LEU A 68 5.32 -19.69 -17.35
CA LEU A 68 5.54 -21.06 -16.91
C LEU A 68 4.89 -21.36 -15.56
N TYR A 69 5.07 -20.46 -14.60
CA TYR A 69 4.53 -20.67 -13.26
C TYR A 69 3.01 -20.46 -13.19
N LEU A 70 2.42 -19.61 -14.04
CA LEU A 70 0.98 -19.46 -14.14
C LEU A 70 0.33 -20.74 -14.71
N GLU A 71 0.89 -21.32 -15.76
CA GLU A 71 0.45 -22.58 -16.34
C GLU A 71 0.55 -23.74 -15.34
N ALA A 72 1.67 -23.86 -14.63
CA ALA A 72 1.85 -24.88 -13.61
C ALA A 72 0.86 -24.71 -12.45
N TYR A 73 0.62 -23.48 -12.03
CA TYR A 73 -0.36 -23.18 -10.97
C TYR A 73 -1.78 -23.57 -11.39
N GLU A 74 -2.23 -23.17 -12.58
CA GLU A 74 -3.54 -23.52 -13.13
C GLU A 74 -3.72 -25.02 -13.21
N GLN A 75 -2.72 -25.74 -13.73
CA GLN A 75 -2.73 -27.21 -13.80
C GLN A 75 -2.94 -27.81 -12.40
N LYS A 76 -2.18 -27.37 -11.39
CA LYS A 76 -2.24 -27.92 -10.02
C LYS A 76 -3.57 -27.60 -9.32
N VAL A 77 -4.10 -26.40 -9.50
CA VAL A 77 -5.43 -26.06 -8.98
C VAL A 77 -6.50 -26.95 -9.62
N THR A 78 -6.44 -27.16 -10.94
CA THR A 78 -7.38 -28.00 -11.66
C THR A 78 -7.27 -29.47 -11.25
N GLU A 79 -6.05 -29.99 -11.10
CA GLU A 79 -5.81 -31.35 -10.57
C GLU A 79 -6.38 -31.56 -9.18
N SER A 80 -6.42 -30.52 -8.34
CA SER A 80 -7.04 -30.57 -7.02
C SER A 80 -8.56 -30.39 -7.02
N GLY A 81 -9.19 -30.17 -8.16
CA GLY A 81 -10.63 -29.96 -8.33
C GLY A 81 -11.08 -28.50 -8.20
N GLY A 82 -10.16 -27.54 -8.19
CA GLY A 82 -10.44 -26.11 -8.20
C GLY A 82 -10.52 -25.53 -9.61
N HIS A 83 -10.87 -24.23 -9.68
CA HIS A 83 -11.01 -23.49 -10.94
C HIS A 83 -10.16 -22.22 -10.92
N VAL A 84 -9.44 -21.94 -12.01
CA VAL A 84 -8.68 -20.70 -12.18
C VAL A 84 -9.36 -19.82 -13.22
N HIS A 85 -9.46 -18.53 -12.93
CA HIS A 85 -10.01 -17.50 -13.80
C HIS A 85 -8.97 -16.40 -14.02
N PHE A 86 -8.41 -16.33 -15.22
CA PHE A 86 -7.51 -15.25 -15.61
C PHE A 86 -8.32 -14.06 -16.09
N CYS A 87 -8.16 -12.91 -15.41
CA CYS A 87 -8.88 -11.68 -15.70
C CYS A 87 -7.91 -10.57 -16.06
N ARG A 88 -8.09 -9.95 -17.22
CA ARG A 88 -7.24 -8.86 -17.71
C ARG A 88 -7.56 -7.53 -17.03
N THR A 89 -8.84 -7.31 -16.69
CA THR A 89 -9.33 -6.06 -16.13
C THR A 89 -10.14 -6.30 -14.86
N SER A 90 -10.36 -5.24 -14.10
CA SER A 90 -11.22 -5.26 -12.92
C SER A 90 -12.66 -5.63 -13.27
N GLU A 91 -13.15 -5.25 -14.45
CA GLU A 91 -14.50 -5.56 -14.93
C GLU A 91 -14.65 -7.06 -15.19
N GLU A 92 -13.68 -7.70 -15.84
CA GLU A 92 -13.67 -9.16 -16.07
C GLU A 92 -13.65 -9.92 -14.75
N ALA A 93 -12.84 -9.47 -13.78
CA ALA A 93 -12.75 -10.10 -12.47
C ALA A 93 -14.06 -9.94 -11.66
N ASN A 94 -14.67 -8.77 -11.71
CA ASN A 94 -15.98 -8.53 -11.09
C ASN A 94 -17.07 -9.42 -11.69
N GLU A 95 -17.10 -9.57 -13.02
CA GLU A 95 -18.10 -10.41 -13.67
C GLU A 95 -17.87 -11.89 -13.33
N ALA A 96 -16.63 -12.36 -13.23
CA ALA A 96 -16.33 -13.73 -12.79
C ALA A 96 -16.86 -13.99 -11.36
N VAL A 97 -16.64 -13.05 -10.42
CA VAL A 97 -17.18 -13.14 -9.06
C VAL A 97 -18.72 -13.16 -9.09
N LEU A 98 -19.34 -12.25 -9.84
CA LEU A 98 -20.81 -12.19 -9.96
C LEU A 98 -21.41 -13.45 -10.57
N ALA A 99 -20.76 -14.04 -11.58
CA ALA A 99 -21.20 -15.28 -12.21
C ALA A 99 -21.24 -16.44 -11.18
N ILE A 100 -20.19 -16.58 -10.38
CA ILE A 100 -20.13 -17.56 -9.28
C ILE A 100 -21.23 -17.27 -8.25
N CYS A 101 -21.39 -16.02 -7.82
CA CYS A 101 -22.43 -15.64 -6.87
C CYS A 101 -23.84 -15.97 -7.38
N ARG A 102 -24.13 -15.68 -8.65
CA ARG A 102 -25.44 -15.99 -9.27
C ARG A 102 -25.68 -17.49 -9.38
N ALA A 103 -24.66 -18.28 -9.75
CA ALA A 103 -24.77 -19.74 -9.86
C ALA A 103 -25.19 -20.39 -8.53
N HIS A 104 -24.78 -19.80 -7.39
CA HIS A 104 -25.10 -20.27 -6.06
C HIS A 104 -26.28 -19.54 -5.40
N GLY A 105 -26.92 -18.59 -6.09
CA GLY A 105 -28.04 -17.81 -5.55
C GLY A 105 -27.65 -16.97 -4.33
N ALA A 106 -26.38 -16.57 -4.21
CA ALA A 106 -25.84 -15.91 -3.04
C ALA A 106 -26.50 -14.54 -2.80
N ARG A 107 -26.94 -14.29 -1.56
CA ARG A 107 -27.52 -13.02 -1.10
C ARG A 107 -26.57 -12.26 -0.18
N ALA A 108 -25.68 -13.00 0.47
CA ALA A 108 -24.64 -12.43 1.33
C ALA A 108 -23.36 -13.25 1.21
N LEU A 109 -22.24 -12.58 1.40
CA LEU A 109 -20.93 -13.23 1.43
C LEU A 109 -20.03 -12.58 2.49
N THR A 110 -19.07 -13.35 2.96
CA THR A 110 -17.98 -12.84 3.79
C THR A 110 -16.75 -12.55 2.94
N LYS A 111 -16.06 -11.47 3.24
CA LYS A 111 -14.84 -11.06 2.54
C LYS A 111 -13.78 -10.59 3.55
N GLY A 112 -12.52 -10.84 3.27
CA GLY A 112 -11.45 -10.30 4.11
C GLY A 112 -10.06 -10.43 3.51
N LYS A 113 -9.18 -9.54 3.96
CA LYS A 113 -7.75 -9.56 3.62
C LYS A 113 -7.45 -9.41 2.11
N SER A 114 -8.27 -8.66 1.37
CA SER A 114 -8.13 -8.54 -0.09
C SER A 114 -8.02 -7.10 -0.57
N MET A 115 -6.79 -6.60 -0.73
CA MET A 115 -6.57 -5.32 -1.42
C MET A 115 -6.93 -5.36 -2.92
N ILE A 116 -6.99 -6.54 -3.53
CA ILE A 116 -7.43 -6.70 -4.92
C ILE A 116 -8.93 -6.41 -5.03
N SER A 117 -9.74 -6.83 -4.07
CA SER A 117 -11.16 -6.49 -4.05
C SER A 117 -11.41 -4.99 -3.95
N GLU A 118 -10.57 -4.26 -3.21
CA GLU A 118 -10.63 -2.80 -3.13
C GLU A 118 -10.20 -2.15 -4.47
N GLU A 119 -9.15 -2.68 -5.10
CA GLU A 119 -8.66 -2.21 -6.41
C GLU A 119 -9.75 -2.32 -7.49
N MET A 120 -10.51 -3.41 -7.51
CA MET A 120 -11.55 -3.64 -8.50
C MET A 120 -12.92 -3.05 -8.09
N GLY A 121 -13.04 -2.44 -6.91
CA GLY A 121 -14.31 -1.86 -6.43
C GLY A 121 -15.41 -2.90 -6.23
N LEU A 122 -15.03 -4.10 -5.79
CA LEU A 122 -15.93 -5.26 -5.74
C LEU A 122 -17.15 -5.03 -4.85
N ASN A 123 -17.02 -4.34 -3.71
CA ASN A 123 -18.14 -4.12 -2.80
C ASN A 123 -19.29 -3.36 -3.47
N ASP A 124 -18.99 -2.31 -4.23
CA ASP A 124 -20.00 -1.53 -4.96
C ASP A 124 -20.72 -2.38 -6.02
N VAL A 125 -19.97 -3.24 -6.71
CA VAL A 125 -20.50 -4.15 -7.74
C VAL A 125 -21.43 -5.17 -7.13
N LEU A 126 -21.06 -5.79 -6.00
CA LEU A 126 -21.89 -6.75 -5.26
C LEU A 126 -23.17 -6.10 -4.74
N ILE A 127 -23.06 -4.92 -4.12
CA ILE A 127 -24.22 -4.17 -3.60
C ILE A 127 -25.18 -3.81 -4.74
N ALA A 128 -24.66 -3.36 -5.87
CA ALA A 128 -25.48 -3.06 -7.06
C ALA A 128 -26.19 -4.29 -7.63
N ALA A 129 -25.61 -5.48 -7.42
CA ALA A 129 -26.23 -6.76 -7.80
C ALA A 129 -27.18 -7.34 -6.72
N GLY A 130 -27.41 -6.63 -5.62
CA GLY A 130 -28.28 -7.08 -4.51
C GLY A 130 -27.63 -8.09 -3.56
N ILE A 131 -26.29 -8.21 -3.60
CA ILE A 131 -25.52 -9.10 -2.73
C ILE A 131 -24.86 -8.27 -1.63
N THR A 132 -24.99 -8.68 -0.38
CA THR A 132 -24.40 -7.96 0.77
C THR A 132 -23.00 -8.50 1.07
N PRO A 133 -21.92 -7.76 0.77
CA PRO A 133 -20.57 -8.10 1.22
C PRO A 133 -20.38 -7.71 2.68
N VAL A 134 -19.75 -8.59 3.47
CA VAL A 134 -19.40 -8.33 4.87
C VAL A 134 -17.91 -8.50 5.06
N GLU A 135 -17.23 -7.41 5.41
CA GLU A 135 -15.81 -7.45 5.76
C GLU A 135 -15.60 -8.18 7.09
N THR A 136 -14.63 -9.06 7.14
CA THR A 136 -14.39 -9.94 8.29
C THR A 136 -13.13 -9.60 9.09
N ASP A 137 -12.22 -8.82 8.52
CA ASP A 137 -11.13 -8.19 9.27
C ASP A 137 -11.69 -7.03 10.08
N LEU A 138 -11.31 -6.91 11.36
CA LEU A 138 -11.84 -5.85 12.21
C LEU A 138 -11.58 -4.45 11.65
N GLY A 139 -10.38 -4.21 11.12
CA GLY A 139 -10.04 -2.92 10.51
C GLY A 139 -10.84 -2.65 9.25
N GLU A 140 -10.97 -3.64 8.37
CA GLU A 140 -11.79 -3.56 7.14
C GLU A 140 -13.27 -3.40 7.48
N TYR A 141 -13.78 -4.11 8.51
CA TYR A 141 -15.15 -3.98 8.99
C TYR A 141 -15.46 -2.57 9.48
N ILE A 142 -14.57 -1.98 10.29
CA ILE A 142 -14.73 -0.62 10.80
C ILE A 142 -14.82 0.40 9.65
N ILE A 143 -13.92 0.33 8.67
CA ILE A 143 -13.96 1.25 7.50
C ILE A 143 -15.18 1.00 6.62
N GLN A 144 -15.65 -0.25 6.49
CA GLN A 144 -16.90 -0.56 5.79
C GLN A 144 -18.10 0.12 6.46
N LEU A 145 -18.20 0.11 7.80
CA LEU A 145 -19.26 0.82 8.53
C LEU A 145 -19.24 2.34 8.32
N ARG A 146 -18.09 2.89 7.95
CA ARG A 146 -17.88 4.31 7.67
C ARG A 146 -18.07 4.65 6.18
N GLY A 147 -18.06 3.67 5.30
CA GLY A 147 -18.04 3.88 3.86
C GLY A 147 -16.73 4.46 3.35
N GLU A 148 -15.61 4.16 4.03
CA GLU A 148 -14.27 4.63 3.70
C GLU A 148 -13.45 3.56 2.99
N ILE A 149 -12.40 3.97 2.26
CA ILE A 149 -11.37 3.06 1.72
C ILE A 149 -10.29 2.79 2.78
N PRO A 150 -9.52 1.68 2.66
CA PRO A 150 -8.41 1.40 3.57
C PRO A 150 -7.37 2.53 3.59
N SER A 151 -7.03 3.05 4.77
CA SER A 151 -5.97 4.06 4.90
C SER A 151 -4.57 3.45 4.95
N HIS A 152 -4.48 2.14 5.21
CA HIS A 152 -3.22 1.37 5.24
C HIS A 152 -3.45 -0.06 4.78
N ILE A 153 -2.51 -0.67 4.05
CA ILE A 153 -2.69 -2.00 3.44
C ILE A 153 -2.72 -3.17 4.43
N ILE A 154 -2.18 -3.00 5.64
CA ILE A 154 -2.18 -4.05 6.69
C ILE A 154 -2.89 -3.63 7.97
N ALA A 155 -3.23 -2.35 8.11
CA ALA A 155 -3.97 -1.81 9.25
C ALA A 155 -5.00 -0.79 8.73
N PRO A 156 -6.08 -1.23 8.08
CA PRO A 156 -7.01 -0.38 7.32
C PRO A 156 -7.55 0.82 8.09
N ALA A 157 -7.86 0.65 9.37
CA ALA A 157 -8.42 1.66 10.26
C ALA A 157 -7.37 2.41 11.13
N VAL A 158 -6.07 2.41 10.74
CA VAL A 158 -4.98 3.01 11.54
C VAL A 158 -5.12 4.51 11.79
N HIS A 159 -5.96 5.18 11.02
CA HIS A 159 -6.26 6.62 11.11
C HIS A 159 -7.32 6.95 12.20
N LEU A 160 -7.95 5.93 12.78
CA LEU A 160 -9.02 6.08 13.76
C LEU A 160 -8.52 5.87 15.20
N ASN A 161 -9.19 6.53 16.13
CA ASN A 161 -9.04 6.27 17.54
C ASN A 161 -10.24 5.44 18.07
N LYS A 162 -10.11 4.94 19.30
CA LYS A 162 -11.11 4.09 19.96
C LYS A 162 -12.48 4.78 20.08
N GLU A 163 -12.49 6.05 20.41
CA GLU A 163 -13.71 6.85 20.60
C GLU A 163 -14.53 6.99 19.32
N GLN A 164 -13.84 7.13 18.17
CA GLN A 164 -14.50 7.15 16.86
C GLN A 164 -15.11 5.78 16.53
N VAL A 165 -14.40 4.68 16.80
CA VAL A 165 -14.91 3.32 16.59
C VAL A 165 -16.12 3.04 17.50
N GLU A 166 -16.08 3.47 18.76
CA GLU A 166 -17.23 3.36 19.67
C GLU A 166 -18.46 4.09 19.11
N ALA A 167 -18.28 5.32 18.63
CA ALA A 167 -19.36 6.10 18.03
C ALA A 167 -19.97 5.40 16.81
N ASP A 168 -19.13 4.82 15.94
CA ASP A 168 -19.58 4.08 14.77
C ASP A 168 -20.36 2.81 15.13
N PHE A 169 -19.89 2.03 16.10
CA PHE A 169 -20.60 0.83 16.58
C PHE A 169 -21.96 1.19 17.20
N ARG A 170 -22.03 2.27 17.97
CA ARG A 170 -23.31 2.75 18.52
C ARG A 170 -24.28 3.19 17.42
N ARG A 171 -23.77 3.80 16.36
CA ARG A 171 -24.55 4.26 15.21
C ARG A 171 -25.11 3.11 14.37
N VAL A 172 -24.32 2.05 14.15
CA VAL A 172 -24.65 0.99 13.20
C VAL A 172 -25.29 -0.22 13.88
N HIS A 173 -24.84 -0.66 15.05
CA HIS A 173 -25.36 -1.82 15.75
C HIS A 173 -26.62 -1.45 16.58
N THR A 174 -27.63 -0.91 15.91
CA THR A 174 -28.87 -0.41 16.54
C THR A 174 -29.73 -1.49 17.16
N HIS A 175 -29.52 -2.76 16.81
CA HIS A 175 -30.21 -3.94 17.37
C HIS A 175 -29.69 -4.34 18.76
N LEU A 176 -28.53 -3.81 19.18
CA LEU A 176 -27.94 -4.06 20.50
C LEU A 176 -28.39 -3.03 21.56
N PRO A 177 -28.37 -3.37 22.86
CA PRO A 177 -28.78 -2.48 23.95
C PRO A 177 -28.04 -1.13 23.89
N LYS A 178 -28.76 -0.02 24.10
CA LYS A 178 -28.18 1.33 23.99
C LYS A 178 -27.22 1.66 25.15
N ASP A 179 -27.43 1.06 26.30
CA ASP A 179 -26.68 1.24 27.55
C ASP A 179 -25.43 0.34 27.65
N ARG A 180 -25.15 -0.42 26.63
CA ARG A 180 -23.96 -1.32 26.57
C ARG A 180 -22.65 -0.55 26.74
N VAL A 181 -21.73 -1.12 27.50
CA VAL A 181 -20.42 -0.52 27.81
C VAL A 181 -19.44 -0.83 26.66
N LEU A 182 -18.83 0.20 26.07
CA LEU A 182 -17.85 0.12 24.99
C LEU A 182 -16.58 0.95 25.28
N SER A 183 -16.32 1.23 26.55
CA SER A 183 -15.22 2.09 26.99
C SER A 183 -13.82 1.47 26.80
N GLU A 184 -13.75 0.13 26.68
CA GLU A 184 -12.49 -0.59 26.51
C GLU A 184 -12.37 -1.27 25.15
N PRO A 185 -11.15 -1.35 24.57
CA PRO A 185 -10.94 -2.02 23.26
C PRO A 185 -11.44 -3.46 23.22
N THR A 186 -11.34 -4.20 24.32
CA THR A 186 -11.82 -5.58 24.43
C THR A 186 -13.34 -5.69 24.31
N GLN A 187 -14.09 -4.69 24.74
CA GLN A 187 -15.55 -4.64 24.63
C GLN A 187 -15.97 -4.38 23.18
N LEU A 188 -15.29 -3.46 22.48
CA LEU A 188 -15.49 -3.24 21.05
C LEU A 188 -15.18 -4.51 20.24
N LEU A 189 -14.07 -5.17 20.54
CA LEU A 189 -13.72 -6.43 19.90
C LEU A 189 -14.77 -7.51 20.14
N SER A 190 -15.27 -7.64 21.38
CA SER A 190 -16.31 -8.62 21.73
C SER A 190 -17.62 -8.35 21.01
N GLU A 191 -18.04 -7.09 20.87
CA GLU A 191 -19.23 -6.70 20.11
C GLU A 191 -19.07 -7.02 18.62
N ALA A 192 -17.96 -6.61 18.00
CA ALA A 192 -17.68 -6.94 16.61
C ALA A 192 -17.68 -8.46 16.35
N ARG A 193 -17.05 -9.23 17.26
CA ARG A 193 -17.02 -10.69 17.19
C ARG A 193 -18.42 -11.31 17.26
N ALA A 194 -19.28 -10.81 18.13
CA ALA A 194 -20.65 -11.29 18.27
C ALA A 194 -21.48 -11.03 17.00
N VAL A 195 -21.39 -9.81 16.46
CA VAL A 195 -22.10 -9.41 15.24
C VAL A 195 -21.57 -10.18 14.02
N LEU A 196 -20.25 -10.29 13.86
CA LEU A 196 -19.66 -10.98 12.72
C LEU A 196 -19.86 -12.49 12.77
N ARG A 197 -19.99 -13.11 13.96
CA ARG A 197 -20.26 -14.54 14.08
C ARG A 197 -21.52 -14.97 13.33
N GLU A 198 -22.61 -14.23 13.46
CA GLU A 198 -23.84 -14.51 12.72
C GLU A 198 -23.66 -14.40 11.21
N ARG A 199 -22.86 -13.43 10.77
CA ARG A 199 -22.53 -13.22 9.35
C ARG A 199 -21.68 -14.35 8.79
N PHE A 200 -20.69 -14.83 9.53
CA PHE A 200 -19.88 -15.98 9.14
C PHE A 200 -20.74 -17.24 8.95
N LEU A 201 -21.67 -17.50 9.88
CA LEU A 201 -22.52 -18.69 9.83
C LEU A 201 -23.59 -18.63 8.72
N ALA A 202 -23.98 -17.43 8.30
CA ALA A 202 -24.98 -17.21 7.25
C ALA A 202 -24.39 -17.05 5.85
N ALA A 203 -23.07 -16.93 5.71
CA ALA A 203 -22.44 -16.67 4.43
C ALA A 203 -22.48 -17.90 3.51
N GLU A 204 -22.91 -17.70 2.29
CA GLU A 204 -22.98 -18.74 1.24
C GLU A 204 -21.63 -18.86 0.51
N ILE A 205 -20.92 -17.72 0.39
CA ILE A 205 -19.62 -17.60 -0.28
C ILE A 205 -18.65 -16.88 0.63
N GLY A 206 -17.40 -17.34 0.63
CA GLY A 206 -16.28 -16.65 1.27
C GLY A 206 -15.27 -16.17 0.25
N ILE A 207 -14.87 -14.90 0.35
CA ILE A 207 -13.86 -14.30 -0.52
C ILE A 207 -12.64 -13.93 0.32
N THR A 208 -11.47 -14.43 -0.06
CA THR A 208 -10.20 -14.02 0.58
C THR A 208 -9.23 -13.46 -0.45
N GLY A 209 -8.30 -12.63 0.02
CA GLY A 209 -7.08 -12.38 -0.72
C GLY A 209 -6.09 -13.53 -0.58
N ALA A 210 -4.94 -13.41 -1.27
CA ALA A 210 -3.79 -14.28 -1.05
C ALA A 210 -2.52 -13.44 -0.88
N ASN A 211 -1.66 -13.86 0.05
CA ASN A 211 -0.31 -13.33 0.15
C ASN A 211 0.58 -13.93 -0.94
N PHE A 212 0.44 -15.24 -1.18
CA PHE A 212 1.18 -15.98 -2.19
C PHE A 212 0.31 -17.06 -2.86
N LEU A 213 0.68 -17.42 -4.09
CA LEU A 213 0.16 -18.55 -4.85
C LEU A 213 1.35 -19.46 -5.16
N ILE A 214 1.31 -20.75 -4.77
CA ILE A 214 2.43 -21.70 -4.93
C ILE A 214 2.20 -22.51 -6.20
N ALA A 215 3.07 -22.32 -7.20
CA ALA A 215 2.95 -22.98 -8.49
C ALA A 215 3.09 -24.52 -8.39
N GLU A 216 4.00 -25.00 -7.55
CA GLU A 216 4.28 -26.43 -7.34
C GLU A 216 3.05 -27.22 -6.90
N THR A 217 2.15 -26.63 -6.12
CA THR A 217 1.03 -27.34 -5.46
C THR A 217 -0.35 -26.82 -5.80
N GLY A 218 -0.47 -25.68 -6.51
CA GLY A 218 -1.76 -25.02 -6.73
C GLY A 218 -2.37 -24.41 -5.46
N THR A 219 -1.54 -24.12 -4.47
CA THR A 219 -1.98 -23.67 -3.14
C THR A 219 -2.05 -22.15 -3.07
N SER A 220 -3.10 -21.60 -2.46
CA SER A 220 -3.12 -20.21 -2.01
C SER A 220 -2.70 -20.12 -0.55
N VAL A 221 -1.93 -19.07 -0.22
CA VAL A 221 -1.43 -18.82 1.15
C VAL A 221 -1.97 -17.50 1.63
N ILE A 222 -2.63 -17.51 2.79
CA ILE A 222 -3.08 -16.32 3.50
C ILE A 222 -2.41 -16.23 4.87
N VAL A 223 -2.00 -15.02 5.24
CA VAL A 223 -1.32 -14.73 6.51
C VAL A 223 -2.18 -13.78 7.32
N THR A 224 -2.55 -14.19 8.52
CA THR A 224 -3.42 -13.42 9.41
C THR A 224 -2.93 -13.45 10.85
N ASN A 225 -3.43 -12.54 11.69
CA ASN A 225 -3.25 -12.58 13.15
C ASN A 225 -4.52 -12.97 13.87
N GLU A 226 -5.64 -13.00 13.16
CA GLU A 226 -6.96 -13.37 13.64
C GLU A 226 -7.50 -14.56 12.82
N GLY A 227 -8.36 -15.37 13.41
CA GLY A 227 -8.97 -16.52 12.72
C GLY A 227 -10.05 -16.18 11.67
N ASN A 228 -10.21 -14.89 11.33
CA ASN A 228 -11.22 -14.45 10.37
C ASN A 228 -10.98 -14.96 8.95
N GLY A 229 -9.73 -15.02 8.52
CA GLY A 229 -9.36 -15.59 7.22
C GLY A 229 -9.74 -17.07 7.12
N ASP A 230 -9.48 -17.85 8.19
CA ASP A 230 -9.82 -19.26 8.26
C ASP A 230 -11.33 -19.48 8.23
N LEU A 231 -12.10 -18.71 9.00
CA LEU A 231 -13.56 -18.78 8.99
C LEU A 231 -14.14 -18.40 7.62
N THR A 232 -13.59 -17.38 6.96
CA THR A 232 -14.04 -16.93 5.64
C THR A 232 -13.83 -18.00 4.56
N GLN A 233 -12.78 -18.82 4.65
CA GLN A 233 -12.48 -19.84 3.63
C GLN A 233 -13.06 -21.22 3.93
N THR A 234 -13.35 -21.52 5.22
CA THR A 234 -13.74 -22.89 5.64
C THR A 234 -15.24 -23.06 5.81
N LEU A 235 -15.95 -22.05 6.34
CA LEU A 235 -17.39 -22.16 6.65
C LEU A 235 -18.30 -22.13 5.42
N PRO A 236 -18.08 -21.25 4.41
CA PRO A 236 -18.93 -21.19 3.23
C PRO A 236 -18.76 -22.40 2.32
N LYS A 237 -19.80 -22.67 1.50
CA LYS A 237 -19.75 -23.75 0.50
C LYS A 237 -18.82 -23.45 -0.66
N VAL A 238 -18.63 -22.19 -0.97
CA VAL A 238 -17.77 -21.72 -2.06
C VAL A 238 -16.70 -20.79 -1.51
N HIS A 239 -15.45 -21.07 -1.83
CA HIS A 239 -14.32 -20.19 -1.52
C HIS A 239 -13.76 -19.57 -2.81
N ILE A 240 -13.70 -18.25 -2.86
CA ILE A 240 -13.09 -17.48 -3.94
C ILE A 240 -11.83 -16.79 -3.43
N VAL A 241 -10.71 -17.07 -4.05
CA VAL A 241 -9.42 -16.40 -3.78
C VAL A 241 -9.22 -15.30 -4.81
N LEU A 242 -9.02 -14.06 -4.37
CA LEU A 242 -8.66 -12.94 -5.24
C LEU A 242 -7.16 -12.65 -5.12
N ALA A 243 -6.46 -12.79 -6.22
CA ALA A 243 -5.02 -12.54 -6.27
C ALA A 243 -4.64 -11.79 -7.55
N SER A 244 -3.51 -11.09 -7.53
CA SER A 244 -2.87 -10.56 -8.73
C SER A 244 -1.73 -11.47 -9.18
N LEU A 245 -1.42 -11.45 -10.47
CA LEU A 245 -0.48 -12.39 -11.10
C LEU A 245 0.92 -12.40 -10.45
N GLU A 246 1.35 -11.29 -9.89
CA GLU A 246 2.65 -11.19 -9.20
C GLU A 246 2.67 -11.86 -7.81
N LYS A 247 1.55 -12.45 -7.36
CA LYS A 247 1.51 -13.22 -6.10
C LYS A 247 2.10 -14.60 -6.22
N LEU A 248 2.38 -15.05 -7.42
CA LEU A 248 2.95 -16.35 -7.70
C LEU A 248 4.36 -16.50 -7.10
N VAL A 249 4.64 -17.73 -6.64
CA VAL A 249 5.92 -18.18 -6.08
C VAL A 249 6.14 -19.64 -6.53
N PRO A 250 7.35 -20.06 -6.88
CA PRO A 250 7.60 -21.39 -7.43
C PRO A 250 7.24 -22.52 -6.47
N THR A 251 7.81 -22.53 -5.26
CA THR A 251 7.78 -23.67 -4.35
C THR A 251 7.34 -23.29 -2.93
N LEU A 252 7.04 -24.29 -2.12
CA LEU A 252 6.75 -24.13 -0.70
C LEU A 252 7.99 -23.62 0.09
N GLU A 253 9.19 -24.05 -0.30
CA GLU A 253 10.44 -23.54 0.30
C GLU A 253 10.62 -22.05 0.06
N ASP A 254 10.35 -21.59 -1.15
CA ASP A 254 10.42 -20.16 -1.50
C ASP A 254 9.41 -19.34 -0.66
N VAL A 255 8.19 -19.84 -0.48
CA VAL A 255 7.20 -19.22 0.42
C VAL A 255 7.70 -19.14 1.84
N SER A 256 8.33 -20.21 2.35
CA SER A 256 8.91 -20.22 3.70
C SER A 256 9.91 -19.08 3.91
N GLN A 257 10.78 -18.82 2.94
CA GLN A 257 11.72 -17.69 3.01
C GLN A 257 11.00 -16.33 2.98
N LEU A 258 9.98 -16.19 2.13
CA LEU A 258 9.18 -14.96 2.05
C LEU A 258 8.41 -14.69 3.34
N LEU A 259 7.86 -15.71 3.99
CA LEU A 259 7.14 -15.59 5.26
C LEU A 259 8.06 -15.06 6.39
N ARG A 260 9.31 -15.51 6.44
CA ARG A 260 10.29 -15.05 7.43
C ARG A 260 10.59 -13.56 7.35
N VAL A 261 10.55 -12.97 6.16
CA VAL A 261 10.75 -11.52 5.98
C VAL A 261 9.45 -10.73 6.02
N LEU A 262 8.29 -11.35 5.73
CA LEU A 262 7.00 -10.69 5.64
C LEU A 262 6.57 -10.14 6.99
N ALA A 263 6.36 -10.97 8.00
CA ALA A 263 5.85 -10.58 9.32
C ALA A 263 6.82 -9.62 10.04
N ARG A 264 8.12 -9.91 9.99
CA ARG A 264 9.17 -9.03 10.55
C ARG A 264 9.13 -7.63 9.93
N SER A 265 8.95 -7.55 8.62
CA SER A 265 8.91 -6.26 7.92
C SER A 265 7.58 -5.52 8.13
N ALA A 266 6.47 -6.24 8.28
CA ALA A 266 5.13 -5.67 8.41
C ALA A 266 4.87 -5.11 9.81
N THR A 267 4.97 -5.96 10.83
CA THR A 267 4.53 -5.69 12.21
C THR A 267 5.63 -5.89 13.25
N GLY A 268 6.81 -6.35 12.84
CA GLY A 268 7.88 -6.72 13.78
C GLY A 268 7.59 -8.00 14.55
N GLN A 269 6.81 -8.91 13.97
CA GLN A 269 6.60 -10.26 14.50
C GLN A 269 7.56 -11.23 13.83
N ASP A 270 8.02 -12.23 14.57
CA ASP A 270 8.85 -13.31 13.99
C ASP A 270 8.10 -14.11 12.92
N MET A 271 6.85 -14.43 13.22
CA MET A 271 5.86 -15.00 12.30
C MET A 271 4.48 -14.43 12.63
N SER A 272 3.57 -14.48 11.67
CA SER A 272 2.16 -14.22 11.93
C SER A 272 1.54 -15.36 12.74
N VAL A 273 0.40 -15.08 13.41
CA VAL A 273 -0.26 -16.07 14.27
C VAL A 273 -0.78 -17.24 13.44
N TYR A 274 -1.37 -16.95 12.27
CA TYR A 274 -1.88 -17.97 11.35
C TYR A 274 -1.23 -17.81 9.99
N THR A 275 -0.84 -18.92 9.40
CA THR A 275 -0.44 -19.04 7.99
C THR A 275 -1.21 -20.24 7.44
N THR A 276 -2.22 -19.97 6.63
CA THR A 276 -3.15 -20.99 6.15
C THR A 276 -2.91 -21.26 4.68
N PHE A 277 -2.85 -22.54 4.35
CA PHE A 277 -2.60 -23.08 3.02
C PHE A 277 -3.89 -23.74 2.53
N SER A 278 -4.46 -23.25 1.42
CA SER A 278 -5.69 -23.80 0.82
C SER A 278 -5.39 -24.36 -0.56
N THR A 279 -5.66 -25.66 -0.72
CA THR A 279 -5.40 -26.41 -1.95
C THR A 279 -6.68 -27.10 -2.40
N GLY A 280 -7.40 -26.49 -3.34
CA GLY A 280 -8.64 -27.02 -3.90
C GLY A 280 -9.83 -27.08 -2.93
N PRO A 281 -10.96 -27.66 -3.35
CA PRO A 281 -12.13 -27.90 -2.51
C PRO A 281 -11.90 -29.06 -1.54
N ARG A 282 -12.79 -29.20 -0.54
CA ARG A 282 -12.75 -30.31 0.41
C ARG A 282 -12.85 -31.67 -0.28
N ARG A 283 -12.06 -32.61 0.17
CA ARG A 283 -12.09 -34.01 -0.28
C ARG A 283 -13.11 -34.81 0.51
N PRO A 284 -13.55 -35.99 0.05
CA PRO A 284 -14.53 -36.82 0.75
C PRO A 284 -14.20 -37.17 2.20
N GLN A 285 -12.91 -37.23 2.54
CA GLN A 285 -12.42 -37.50 3.89
C GLN A 285 -12.26 -36.26 4.79
N ASP A 286 -12.34 -35.08 4.23
CA ASP A 286 -12.21 -33.85 4.99
C ASP A 286 -13.50 -33.54 5.78
N VAL A 287 -13.36 -33.12 7.03
CA VAL A 287 -14.50 -32.90 7.94
C VAL A 287 -15.25 -31.60 7.56
N ASP A 288 -14.50 -30.58 7.14
CA ASP A 288 -15.02 -29.25 6.77
C ASP A 288 -14.30 -28.72 5.54
N GLY A 289 -14.64 -27.49 5.15
CA GLY A 289 -14.07 -26.80 4.00
C GLY A 289 -15.07 -26.58 2.86
N PRO A 290 -14.72 -25.77 1.87
CA PRO A 290 -15.60 -25.40 0.77
C PRO A 290 -15.82 -26.59 -0.19
N GLN A 291 -16.99 -26.65 -0.79
CA GLN A 291 -17.32 -27.64 -1.82
C GLN A 291 -16.76 -27.25 -3.18
N GLU A 292 -16.62 -25.95 -3.42
CA GLU A 292 -16.05 -25.37 -4.63
C GLU A 292 -14.96 -24.36 -4.27
N TYR A 293 -13.90 -24.35 -5.07
CA TYR A 293 -12.74 -23.50 -4.88
C TYR A 293 -12.38 -22.80 -6.18
N HIS A 294 -12.40 -21.48 -6.17
CA HIS A 294 -12.10 -20.64 -7.31
C HIS A 294 -10.95 -19.69 -7.01
N VAL A 295 -10.02 -19.55 -7.96
CA VAL A 295 -8.94 -18.58 -7.89
C VAL A 295 -9.08 -17.60 -9.03
N ILE A 296 -9.28 -16.33 -8.72
CA ILE A 296 -9.36 -15.25 -9.70
C ILE A 296 -8.01 -14.52 -9.70
N ILE A 297 -7.31 -14.57 -10.82
CA ILE A 297 -5.99 -13.96 -11.00
C ILE A 297 -6.15 -12.72 -11.89
N LEU A 298 -5.95 -11.56 -11.28
CA LEU A 298 -6.11 -10.25 -11.93
C LEU A 298 -4.78 -9.73 -12.46
N ASP A 299 -4.73 -9.37 -13.74
CA ASP A 299 -3.64 -8.61 -14.34
C ASP A 299 -3.77 -7.10 -14.07
N ASN A 300 -4.81 -6.47 -14.54
CA ASN A 300 -5.07 -5.04 -14.43
C ASN A 300 -3.86 -4.17 -14.82
N GLY A 301 -3.14 -4.55 -15.88
CA GLY A 301 -1.99 -3.82 -16.42
C GLY A 301 -0.63 -4.19 -15.80
N ARG A 302 -0.56 -5.19 -14.93
CA ARG A 302 0.70 -5.63 -14.32
C ARG A 302 1.63 -6.29 -15.33
N SER A 303 1.10 -7.09 -16.26
CA SER A 303 1.88 -7.71 -17.33
C SER A 303 2.63 -6.69 -18.19
N ALA A 304 2.05 -5.49 -18.40
CA ALA A 304 2.69 -4.39 -19.11
C ALA A 304 3.90 -3.76 -18.38
N MET A 305 4.11 -4.11 -17.12
CA MET A 305 5.28 -3.66 -16.35
C MET A 305 6.50 -4.59 -16.53
N LEU A 306 6.28 -5.84 -16.99
CA LEU A 306 7.36 -6.83 -17.19
C LEU A 306 8.34 -6.35 -18.26
N GLY A 307 9.63 -6.60 -18.02
CA GLY A 307 10.72 -6.15 -18.89
C GLY A 307 10.96 -4.63 -18.91
N GLY A 308 10.16 -3.85 -18.16
CA GLY A 308 10.20 -2.39 -18.14
C GLY A 308 10.86 -1.79 -16.88
N GLU A 309 10.90 -0.45 -16.84
CA GLU A 309 11.47 0.32 -15.73
C GLU A 309 10.74 0.13 -14.39
N PHE A 310 9.53 -0.43 -14.42
CA PHE A 310 8.67 -0.65 -13.26
C PHE A 310 8.49 -2.13 -12.89
N GLU A 311 9.15 -3.06 -13.58
CA GLU A 311 9.09 -4.50 -13.30
C GLU A 311 9.38 -4.81 -11.83
N ASP A 312 10.39 -4.16 -11.25
CA ASP A 312 10.79 -4.35 -9.85
C ASP A 312 9.65 -4.08 -8.85
N MET A 313 8.61 -3.30 -9.23
CA MET A 313 7.44 -3.07 -8.39
C MET A 313 6.61 -4.34 -8.18
N LEU A 314 6.60 -5.24 -9.15
CA LEU A 314 5.88 -6.52 -9.08
C LEU A 314 6.48 -7.51 -8.07
N ARG A 315 7.69 -7.27 -7.56
CA ARG A 315 8.24 -8.04 -6.42
C ARG A 315 7.51 -7.78 -5.10
N CYS A 316 6.63 -6.77 -5.03
CA CYS A 316 6.01 -6.31 -3.80
C CYS A 316 5.15 -7.39 -3.12
N ILE A 317 5.49 -7.75 -1.88
CA ILE A 317 4.76 -8.71 -1.04
C ILE A 317 3.70 -8.04 -0.13
N ARG A 318 3.41 -6.76 -0.33
CA ARG A 318 2.37 -6.00 0.39
C ARG A 318 2.57 -5.91 1.91
N CYS A 319 3.81 -5.93 2.41
CA CYS A 319 4.11 -5.89 3.85
C CYS A 319 3.90 -4.51 4.53
N GLY A 320 3.70 -3.42 3.79
CA GLY A 320 3.49 -2.09 4.37
C GLY A 320 4.72 -1.38 4.94
N ALA A 321 5.89 -2.03 5.03
CA ALA A 321 7.09 -1.46 5.66
C ALA A 321 7.49 -0.08 5.08
N CYS A 322 7.36 0.10 3.76
CA CYS A 322 7.67 1.38 3.11
C CYS A 322 6.74 2.51 3.56
N MET A 323 5.46 2.24 3.83
CA MET A 323 4.51 3.21 4.40
C MET A 323 4.85 3.53 5.84
N ASN A 324 5.07 2.50 6.67
CA ASN A 324 5.41 2.64 8.08
C ASN A 324 6.66 3.50 8.32
N HIS A 325 7.56 3.62 7.34
CA HIS A 325 8.80 4.39 7.46
C HIS A 325 8.81 5.67 6.62
N CYS A 326 7.70 6.01 5.95
CA CYS A 326 7.63 7.18 5.08
C CYS A 326 7.25 8.45 5.86
N PRO A 327 8.12 9.49 5.89
CA PRO A 327 7.79 10.73 6.60
C PRO A 327 6.57 11.46 6.00
N VAL A 328 6.30 11.29 4.71
CA VAL A 328 5.11 11.88 4.08
C VAL A 328 3.85 11.14 4.55
N TYR A 329 3.85 9.80 4.50
CA TYR A 329 2.71 9.01 4.97
C TYR A 329 2.41 9.29 6.46
N HIS A 330 3.44 9.40 7.30
CA HIS A 330 3.28 9.74 8.72
C HIS A 330 2.69 11.15 8.96
N ALA A 331 2.87 12.06 8.01
CA ALA A 331 2.33 13.42 8.12
C ALA A 331 0.86 13.51 7.67
N VAL A 332 0.46 12.76 6.64
CA VAL A 332 -0.83 12.98 5.97
C VAL A 332 -1.76 11.77 5.96
N GLY A 333 -1.29 10.58 6.40
CA GLY A 333 -2.08 9.34 6.36
C GLY A 333 -2.32 8.81 4.94
N GLY A 334 -3.09 7.72 4.87
CA GLY A 334 -3.33 7.02 3.60
C GLY A 334 -4.36 7.68 2.70
N HIS A 335 -5.44 8.21 3.28
CA HIS A 335 -6.54 8.81 2.53
C HIS A 335 -6.10 10.00 1.66
N ALA A 336 -5.08 10.75 2.11
CA ALA A 336 -4.53 11.86 1.33
C ALA A 336 -4.02 11.43 -0.05
N TYR A 337 -3.58 10.16 -0.21
CA TYR A 337 -3.15 9.61 -1.50
C TYR A 337 -4.30 9.41 -2.50
N GLY A 338 -5.54 9.39 -2.04
CA GLY A 338 -6.74 9.44 -2.86
C GLY A 338 -6.98 8.19 -3.71
N TRP A 339 -6.42 7.03 -3.36
CA TRP A 339 -6.71 5.73 -3.95
C TRP A 339 -6.29 4.60 -3.01
N VAL A 340 -6.64 3.35 -3.38
CA VAL A 340 -6.50 2.15 -2.52
C VAL A 340 -5.06 1.80 -2.13
N TYR A 341 -4.06 2.24 -2.87
CA TYR A 341 -2.64 2.01 -2.57
C TYR A 341 -1.93 3.29 -2.14
N PRO A 342 -1.85 3.59 -0.82
CA PRO A 342 -1.15 4.77 -0.34
C PRO A 342 0.37 4.55 -0.17
N GLY A 343 1.06 5.61 0.18
CA GLY A 343 2.49 5.59 0.53
C GLY A 343 3.42 5.35 -0.66
N PRO A 344 4.70 5.01 -0.39
CA PRO A 344 5.71 4.90 -1.44
C PRO A 344 5.45 3.81 -2.48
N MET A 345 4.88 2.67 -2.08
CA MET A 345 4.54 1.61 -3.03
C MET A 345 3.38 2.04 -3.94
N GLY A 346 2.35 2.68 -3.38
CA GLY A 346 1.24 3.23 -4.14
C GLY A 346 1.68 4.36 -5.08
N ALA A 347 2.63 5.20 -4.66
CA ALA A 347 3.20 6.24 -5.51
C ALA A 347 3.89 5.69 -6.77
N VAL A 348 4.29 4.42 -6.79
CA VAL A 348 4.82 3.74 -7.97
C VAL A 348 3.76 2.93 -8.69
N LEU A 349 2.98 2.14 -7.96
CA LEU A 349 2.02 1.19 -8.54
C LEU A 349 0.79 1.90 -9.12
N THR A 350 0.22 2.89 -8.43
CA THR A 350 -1.00 3.57 -8.87
C THR A 350 -0.87 4.19 -10.26
N PRO A 351 0.20 4.95 -10.58
CA PRO A 351 0.38 5.45 -11.95
C PRO A 351 0.53 4.36 -13.02
N SER A 352 1.00 3.16 -12.64
CA SER A 352 1.08 2.01 -13.55
C SER A 352 -0.31 1.46 -13.89
N LEU A 353 -1.23 1.47 -12.92
CA LEU A 353 -2.56 0.86 -13.04
C LEU A 353 -3.59 1.82 -13.65
N ILE A 354 -3.63 3.07 -13.20
CA ILE A 354 -4.67 4.04 -13.60
C ILE A 354 -4.16 5.18 -14.50
N GLY A 355 -2.86 5.20 -14.80
CA GLY A 355 -2.22 6.23 -15.63
C GLY A 355 -1.60 7.38 -14.82
N VAL A 356 -0.51 7.93 -15.37
CA VAL A 356 0.23 9.03 -14.74
C VAL A 356 -0.55 10.35 -14.74
N ASP A 357 -1.47 10.53 -15.67
CA ASP A 357 -2.38 11.68 -15.75
C ASP A 357 -3.34 11.76 -14.55
N LYS A 358 -3.79 10.60 -14.06
CA LYS A 358 -4.69 10.50 -12.90
C LYS A 358 -3.94 10.41 -11.55
N ALA A 359 -2.69 9.97 -11.56
CA ALA A 359 -1.92 9.66 -10.34
C ALA A 359 -0.53 10.32 -10.29
N GLY A 360 -0.21 11.25 -11.19
CA GLY A 360 1.12 11.87 -11.30
C GLY A 360 1.57 12.64 -10.05
N HIS A 361 0.63 13.13 -9.23
CA HIS A 361 0.98 13.80 -7.97
C HIS A 361 1.60 12.85 -6.93
N LEU A 362 1.27 11.57 -6.95
CA LEU A 362 1.74 10.60 -5.95
C LEU A 362 3.27 10.39 -5.98
N PRO A 363 3.94 10.24 -7.12
CA PRO A 363 5.41 10.22 -7.17
C PRO A 363 6.06 11.49 -6.62
N ASN A 364 5.35 12.64 -6.64
CA ASN A 364 5.81 13.89 -6.07
C ASN A 364 5.64 13.97 -4.54
N ALA A 365 4.81 13.10 -3.93
CA ALA A 365 4.65 12.96 -2.49
C ALA A 365 5.81 12.18 -1.85
N SER A 366 7.04 12.60 -2.12
CA SER A 366 8.25 11.95 -1.61
C SER A 366 9.37 12.95 -1.37
N THR A 367 10.06 12.80 -0.23
CA THR A 367 11.26 13.55 0.11
C THR A 367 12.54 12.95 -0.50
N PHE A 368 12.45 11.81 -1.17
CA PHE A 368 13.61 11.03 -1.66
C PHE A 368 14.64 10.67 -0.59
N CYS A 369 14.22 10.52 0.66
CA CYS A 369 15.13 10.14 1.76
C CYS A 369 15.69 8.70 1.65
N GLY A 370 15.16 7.87 0.74
CA GLY A 370 15.62 6.48 0.53
C GLY A 370 15.09 5.46 1.56
N ARG A 371 14.39 5.90 2.61
CA ARG A 371 13.98 5.01 3.71
C ARG A 371 13.09 3.85 3.25
N CYS A 372 12.17 4.10 2.32
CA CYS A 372 11.26 3.08 1.78
C CYS A 372 12.00 1.94 1.06
N GLU A 373 13.09 2.23 0.35
CA GLU A 373 13.97 1.24 -0.27
C GLU A 373 14.80 0.50 0.77
N ALA A 374 15.40 1.23 1.71
CA ALA A 374 16.23 0.65 2.77
C ALA A 374 15.50 -0.40 3.61
N VAL A 375 14.18 -0.21 3.86
CA VAL A 375 13.38 -1.15 4.68
C VAL A 375 12.66 -2.22 3.87
N CYS A 376 12.67 -2.16 2.54
CA CYS A 376 11.92 -3.08 1.69
C CYS A 376 12.47 -4.51 1.78
N PRO A 377 11.67 -5.52 2.19
CA PRO A 377 12.15 -6.90 2.34
C PRO A 377 12.49 -7.60 1.02
N VAL A 378 12.05 -7.06 -0.10
CA VAL A 378 12.31 -7.58 -1.45
C VAL A 378 13.09 -6.56 -2.31
N ARG A 379 13.79 -5.62 -1.68
CA ARG A 379 14.73 -4.69 -2.32
C ARG A 379 14.18 -3.92 -3.51
N ILE A 380 12.96 -3.38 -3.41
CA ILE A 380 12.38 -2.57 -4.49
C ILE A 380 12.98 -1.16 -4.47
N PRO A 381 13.55 -0.68 -5.58
CA PRO A 381 14.17 0.65 -5.67
C PRO A 381 13.12 1.76 -5.87
N LEU A 382 12.20 1.91 -4.89
CA LEU A 382 11.06 2.83 -4.96
C LEU A 382 11.42 4.28 -5.33
N PRO A 383 12.48 4.90 -4.75
CA PRO A 383 12.85 6.26 -5.13
C PRO A 383 13.25 6.40 -6.61
N LYS A 384 13.96 5.41 -7.15
CA LYS A 384 14.34 5.37 -8.57
C LYS A 384 13.09 5.36 -9.46
N MET A 385 12.11 4.50 -9.16
CA MET A 385 10.88 4.40 -9.95
C MET A 385 9.99 5.65 -9.82
N MET A 386 9.91 6.27 -8.62
CA MET A 386 9.22 7.56 -8.47
C MET A 386 9.86 8.64 -9.34
N ARG A 387 11.20 8.62 -9.49
CA ARG A 387 11.89 9.55 -10.38
C ARG A 387 11.52 9.31 -11.85
N HIS A 388 11.46 8.06 -12.29
CA HIS A 388 11.01 7.73 -13.67
C HIS A 388 9.59 8.24 -13.93
N TRP A 389 8.67 8.11 -12.97
CA TRP A 389 7.33 8.68 -13.11
C TRP A 389 7.34 10.21 -13.20
N ARG A 390 8.15 10.90 -12.41
CA ARG A 390 8.30 12.38 -12.50
C ARG A 390 8.89 12.81 -13.84
N GLU A 391 9.82 12.05 -14.40
CA GLU A 391 10.39 12.27 -15.72
C GLU A 391 9.28 12.14 -16.79
N ARG A 392 8.50 11.05 -16.75
CA ARG A 392 7.35 10.86 -17.67
C ARG A 392 6.27 11.92 -17.53
N GLU A 393 5.95 12.34 -16.31
CA GLU A 393 5.01 13.44 -16.03
C GLU A 393 5.51 14.75 -16.68
N PHE A 394 6.81 15.04 -16.53
CA PHE A 394 7.42 16.20 -17.12
C PHE A 394 7.47 16.17 -18.65
N GLU A 395 7.85 15.05 -19.25
CA GLU A 395 7.91 14.81 -20.70
C GLU A 395 6.54 14.91 -21.36
N ARG A 396 5.51 14.37 -20.72
CA ARG A 396 4.11 14.46 -21.17
C ARG A 396 3.47 15.82 -20.91
N HIS A 397 4.22 16.80 -20.37
CA HIS A 397 3.74 18.13 -20.05
C HIS A 397 2.54 18.19 -19.08
N LEU A 398 2.37 17.21 -18.21
CA LEU A 398 1.30 17.17 -17.21
C LEU A 398 1.53 18.13 -16.04
N THR A 399 2.81 18.51 -15.78
CA THR A 399 3.14 19.51 -14.76
C THR A 399 2.77 20.94 -15.23
N PRO A 400 2.48 21.89 -14.29
CA PRO A 400 2.17 23.28 -14.65
C PRO A 400 3.27 23.94 -15.49
N ALA A 401 2.88 24.73 -16.50
CA ALA A 401 3.82 25.37 -17.42
C ALA A 401 4.84 26.27 -16.71
N ALA A 402 4.40 26.99 -15.67
CA ALA A 402 5.29 27.85 -14.86
C ALA A 402 6.41 27.02 -14.19
N PHE A 403 6.09 25.86 -13.65
CA PHE A 403 7.08 24.94 -13.03
C PHE A 403 8.07 24.43 -14.06
N ARG A 404 7.62 23.98 -15.23
CA ARG A 404 8.49 23.53 -16.33
C ARG A 404 9.43 24.64 -16.81
N SER A 405 8.89 25.86 -16.97
CA SER A 405 9.68 27.02 -17.38
C SER A 405 10.72 27.40 -16.34
N GLY A 406 10.35 27.36 -15.06
CA GLY A 406 11.27 27.57 -13.94
C GLY A 406 12.41 26.56 -13.90
N LEU A 407 12.11 25.29 -14.11
CA LEU A 407 13.14 24.22 -14.19
C LEU A 407 14.06 24.40 -15.42
N ARG A 408 13.52 24.79 -16.59
CA ARG A 408 14.33 25.09 -17.78
C ARG A 408 15.26 26.27 -17.55
N LEU A 409 14.76 27.34 -16.93
CA LEU A 409 15.57 28.48 -16.56
C LEU A 409 16.69 28.11 -15.58
N TRP A 410 16.35 27.37 -14.53
CA TRP A 410 17.34 26.87 -13.58
C TRP A 410 18.40 25.99 -14.28
N ALA A 411 17.99 25.07 -15.14
CA ALA A 411 18.89 24.19 -15.89
C ALA A 411 19.82 24.99 -16.82
N PHE A 412 19.33 26.11 -17.41
CA PHE A 412 20.15 26.99 -18.22
C PHE A 412 21.35 27.53 -17.43
N PHE A 413 21.10 28.03 -16.22
CA PHE A 413 22.16 28.48 -15.32
C PHE A 413 23.03 27.33 -14.80
N ALA A 414 22.42 26.25 -14.34
CA ALA A 414 23.12 25.13 -13.72
C ALA A 414 24.11 24.41 -14.66
N LYS A 415 23.78 24.33 -15.97
CA LYS A 415 24.66 23.77 -16.99
C LYS A 415 25.84 24.65 -17.37
N ARG A 416 25.94 25.91 -16.84
CA ARG A 416 27.01 26.91 -17.13
C ARG A 416 27.72 27.32 -15.84
N PRO A 417 28.81 26.63 -15.43
CA PRO A 417 29.43 26.84 -14.10
C PRO A 417 29.82 28.27 -13.76
N ALA A 418 30.27 29.03 -14.75
CA ALA A 418 30.63 30.42 -14.54
C ALA A 418 29.41 31.31 -14.26
N LEU A 419 28.34 31.13 -15.06
CA LEU A 419 27.10 31.87 -14.91
C LEU A 419 26.39 31.49 -13.61
N TYR A 420 26.37 30.20 -13.27
CA TYR A 420 25.80 29.70 -12.02
C TYR A 420 26.53 30.31 -10.79
N ARG A 421 27.85 30.30 -10.79
CA ARG A 421 28.67 30.93 -9.73
C ARG A 421 28.38 32.41 -9.59
N PHE A 422 28.25 33.12 -10.71
CA PHE A 422 27.95 34.55 -10.71
C PHE A 422 26.56 34.84 -10.16
N ALA A 423 25.52 34.15 -10.70
CA ALA A 423 24.13 34.31 -10.26
C ALA A 423 23.94 33.96 -8.77
N THR A 424 24.55 32.87 -8.30
CA THR A 424 24.44 32.45 -6.89
C THR A 424 25.16 33.41 -5.96
N ARG A 425 26.31 34.04 -6.36
CA ARG A 425 26.99 35.07 -5.56
C ARG A 425 26.11 36.30 -5.37
N ILE A 426 25.47 36.78 -6.45
CA ILE A 426 24.58 37.94 -6.39
C ILE A 426 23.36 37.64 -5.53
N GLY A 427 22.70 36.49 -5.78
CA GLY A 427 21.53 36.08 -5.02
C GLY A 427 21.81 35.94 -3.52
N MET A 428 22.92 35.28 -3.17
CA MET A 428 23.31 35.10 -1.76
C MET A 428 23.71 36.43 -1.08
N ALA A 429 24.37 37.32 -1.79
CA ALA A 429 24.70 38.63 -1.25
C ALA A 429 23.41 39.47 -1.01
N GLY A 430 22.49 39.49 -1.97
CA GLY A 430 21.22 40.18 -1.84
C GLY A 430 20.37 39.65 -0.68
N LEU A 431 20.18 38.31 -0.60
CA LEU A 431 19.47 37.69 0.51
C LEU A 431 20.18 37.92 1.86
N GLY A 432 21.52 37.87 1.89
CA GLY A 432 22.29 38.18 3.11
C GLY A 432 22.05 39.60 3.59
N LEU A 433 22.01 40.57 2.69
CA LEU A 433 21.72 41.99 3.01
C LEU A 433 20.28 42.14 3.55
N LEU A 434 19.29 41.58 2.87
CA LEU A 434 17.89 41.64 3.27
C LEU A 434 17.61 40.92 4.61
N GLY A 435 18.29 39.80 4.85
CA GLY A 435 18.15 39.01 6.06
C GLY A 435 19.02 39.46 7.24
N LYS A 436 19.95 40.43 7.07
CA LYS A 436 21.00 40.81 8.04
C LYS A 436 20.45 41.16 9.42
N ARG A 437 19.30 41.83 9.50
CA ARG A 437 18.70 42.27 10.79
C ARG A 437 18.06 41.12 11.59
N ARG A 438 17.45 40.16 10.93
CA ARG A 438 16.67 39.07 11.59
C ARG A 438 17.37 37.73 11.58
N GLY A 439 18.43 37.55 10.81
CA GLY A 439 19.13 36.28 10.64
C GLY A 439 18.33 35.21 9.94
N ARG A 440 17.06 35.47 9.62
CA ARG A 440 16.11 34.53 9.01
C ARG A 440 14.99 35.25 8.25
N PHE A 441 14.36 34.55 7.33
CA PHE A 441 13.13 34.95 6.64
C PHE A 441 11.96 34.13 7.12
N THR A 442 10.93 34.77 7.65
CA THR A 442 9.65 34.18 7.99
C THR A 442 8.69 34.11 6.80
N SER A 443 8.93 34.97 5.80
CA SER A 443 8.24 35.00 4.52
C SER A 443 9.22 35.47 3.45
N LEU A 444 9.18 34.85 2.27
CA LEU A 444 10.01 35.24 1.13
C LEU A 444 9.17 35.08 -0.16
N PRO A 445 9.09 36.09 -1.03
CA PRO A 445 8.39 35.97 -2.31
C PRO A 445 8.89 34.77 -3.11
N PHE A 446 7.96 34.03 -3.72
CA PHE A 446 8.20 32.80 -4.49
C PHE A 446 8.76 31.61 -3.69
N ALA A 447 8.97 31.73 -2.38
CA ALA A 447 9.45 30.67 -1.51
C ALA A 447 8.38 30.21 -0.49
N GLY A 448 7.08 30.47 -0.74
CA GLY A 448 5.97 30.11 0.15
C GLY A 448 5.94 28.62 0.50
N GLY A 449 6.27 27.74 -0.44
CA GLY A 449 6.37 26.31 -0.17
C GLY A 449 7.38 25.93 0.94
N TRP A 450 8.30 26.84 1.30
CA TRP A 450 9.18 26.70 2.44
C TRP A 450 8.74 27.58 3.60
N THR A 451 8.59 28.89 3.36
CA THR A 451 8.41 29.88 4.42
C THR A 451 7.04 29.90 5.06
N ASN A 452 6.02 29.25 4.47
CA ASN A 452 4.70 29.10 5.10
C ASN A 452 4.72 28.13 6.28
N TYR A 453 5.70 27.24 6.35
CA TYR A 453 5.77 26.17 7.36
C TYR A 453 7.02 26.22 8.23
N ARG A 454 8.05 26.97 7.83
CA ARG A 454 9.30 27.10 8.57
C ARG A 454 10.08 28.34 8.14
N ASP A 455 10.91 28.86 9.03
CA ASP A 455 11.83 29.97 8.72
C ASP A 455 12.96 29.49 7.79
N LEU A 456 13.37 30.35 6.87
CA LEU A 456 14.55 30.15 6.04
C LEU A 456 15.72 30.96 6.63
N PRO A 457 16.83 30.31 7.07
CA PRO A 457 18.01 31.04 7.55
C PRO A 457 18.57 32.01 6.49
N ALA A 458 18.87 33.22 6.91
CA ALA A 458 19.52 34.19 6.00
C ALA A 458 20.95 33.73 5.70
N PRO A 459 21.43 33.89 4.45
CA PRO A 459 22.79 33.54 4.09
C PRO A 459 23.82 34.36 4.90
N GLN A 460 24.82 33.66 5.41
CA GLN A 460 25.94 34.27 6.15
C GLN A 460 27.26 34.06 5.41
N GLY A 461 27.75 35.10 4.79
CA GLY A 461 29.03 35.08 4.08
C GLY A 461 28.97 34.52 2.65
N PRO A 462 30.11 34.16 2.07
CA PRO A 462 30.23 33.74 0.68
C PRO A 462 29.66 32.34 0.44
N THR A 463 29.33 32.05 -0.83
CA THR A 463 28.83 30.71 -1.23
C THR A 463 29.84 29.60 -0.91
N PHE A 464 29.37 28.39 -0.69
CA PHE A 464 30.25 27.23 -0.50
C PHE A 464 31.30 27.09 -1.60
N GLN A 465 30.92 27.26 -2.86
CA GLN A 465 31.87 27.18 -3.99
C GLN A 465 33.00 28.27 -3.89
N ALA A 466 32.67 29.45 -3.41
CA ALA A 466 33.66 30.49 -3.24
C ALA A 466 34.62 30.18 -2.06
N ARG A 467 34.09 29.66 -0.95
CA ARG A 467 34.92 29.22 0.19
C ARG A 467 35.80 28.04 -0.19
N TRP A 468 35.24 27.01 -0.83
CA TRP A 468 36.00 25.87 -1.31
C TRP A 468 37.13 26.24 -2.27
N ALA A 469 36.87 27.17 -3.22
CA ALA A 469 37.89 27.64 -4.15
C ALA A 469 39.02 28.40 -3.44
N LYS A 470 38.71 29.14 -2.35
CA LYS A 470 39.71 29.80 -1.52
C LYS A 470 40.58 28.81 -0.75
N GLU A 471 39.97 27.85 -0.08
CA GLU A 471 40.67 26.80 0.70
C GLU A 471 41.60 25.97 -0.18
N ARG A 472 41.14 25.54 -1.36
CA ARG A 472 42.00 24.82 -2.32
C ARG A 472 43.21 25.65 -2.83
N ARG A 473 43.07 26.97 -2.91
CA ARG A 473 44.22 27.86 -3.30
C ARG A 473 45.20 28.03 -2.15
N SER A 474 44.74 28.01 -0.92
CA SER A 474 45.62 28.12 0.26
C SER A 474 46.31 26.79 0.63
N ALA A 475 45.82 25.66 0.11
CA ALA A 475 46.40 24.31 0.32
C ALA A 475 47.35 23.89 -0.80
N ARG A 476 47.53 24.73 -1.84
CA ARG A 476 48.57 24.60 -2.87
C ARG A 476 49.66 25.63 -2.64
#